data_ed2120c11526b4f47ff6b4e313a228ea
#
_entry.id   ed2120c11526b4f47ff6b4e313a228ea
#
_cell.length_a   1.000
_cell.length_b   1.000
_cell.length_c   1.000
_cell.angle_alpha   90.00
_cell.angle_beta   90.00
_cell.angle_gamma   90.00
#
_symmetry.space_group_name_H-M   'P 1'
#
loop_
_entity.id
_entity.type
_entity.pdbx_description
1 polymer ?
#
loop_
_entity_poly.entity_id
_entity_poly.type
_entity_poly.pdbx_seq_one_letter_code
_entity_poly.pdbx_strand_id
1 'polypeptide(L)'
;MGNECAYGCTFEKALKWTKAFDPTRLTHYEAARYVDDPKKYDYSNIDLYSRMYPSLEEIKKELVEYGDKPYIMCEYCHAMGNGPGDLEDYFELIHSEEKMCGGFIWEWCDHAIDMGKTIEGRKMYAYGGDHNEYPHDGNFCMDGLVYPDRTPHTGLMEFKNVHRPMRVTKLMPRTVH
;
A
#
# COMPACT_ATOMS: atom_id res chain seq x y z
N MET A 1 2.59 -12.38 -6.09
CA MET A 1 2.76 -13.25 -7.29
C MET A 1 2.80 -12.48 -8.60
N GLY A 2 2.90 -11.27 -8.64
CA GLY A 2 2.87 -10.35 -9.78
C GLY A 2 2.10 -9.10 -9.40
N ASN A 3 2.32 -8.04 -10.13
CA ASN A 3 1.66 -6.76 -9.97
C ASN A 3 0.95 -6.39 -11.27
N GLU A 4 -0.26 -5.86 -11.17
CA GLU A 4 -1.06 -5.36 -12.29
C GLU A 4 -1.19 -6.33 -13.49
N CYS A 5 -1.12 -7.63 -13.22
CA CYS A 5 -1.30 -8.69 -14.20
C CYS A 5 -2.68 -9.32 -14.03
N ALA A 6 -3.42 -9.55 -15.09
CA ALA A 6 -4.69 -10.25 -15.02
C ALA A 6 -4.54 -11.66 -14.42
N TYR A 7 -5.64 -12.24 -13.95
CA TYR A 7 -5.65 -13.59 -13.39
C TYR A 7 -5.77 -14.64 -14.48
N GLY A 8 -5.05 -15.75 -14.31
CA GLY A 8 -5.05 -16.84 -15.26
C GLY A 8 -4.61 -18.17 -14.65
N CYS A 9 -4.56 -19.23 -15.45
CA CYS A 9 -4.26 -20.60 -15.00
C CYS A 9 -2.91 -20.73 -14.26
N THR A 10 -1.93 -19.88 -14.58
CA THR A 10 -0.64 -19.87 -13.89
C THR A 10 -0.78 -19.37 -12.46
N PHE A 11 -1.54 -18.29 -12.23
CA PHE A 11 -1.81 -17.74 -10.91
C PHE A 11 -2.67 -18.68 -10.06
N GLU A 12 -3.68 -19.31 -10.67
CA GLU A 12 -4.49 -20.35 -10.02
C GLU A 12 -3.63 -21.50 -9.46
N LYS A 13 -2.74 -22.03 -10.31
CA LYS A 13 -1.79 -23.09 -9.90
C LYS A 13 -0.81 -22.61 -8.84
N ALA A 14 -0.28 -21.40 -8.97
CA ALA A 14 0.66 -20.81 -8.00
C ALA A 14 -0.01 -20.61 -6.63
N LEU A 15 -1.23 -20.09 -6.58
CA LEU A 15 -2.01 -19.95 -5.34
C LEU A 15 -2.26 -21.29 -4.67
N LYS A 16 -2.70 -22.29 -5.44
CA LYS A 16 -2.88 -23.65 -4.94
C LYS A 16 -1.60 -24.25 -4.38
N TRP A 17 -0.49 -24.06 -5.07
CA TRP A 17 0.82 -24.51 -4.60
C TRP A 17 1.25 -23.77 -3.33
N THR A 18 1.08 -22.45 -3.26
CA THR A 18 1.42 -21.65 -2.06
C THR A 18 0.64 -22.12 -0.83
N LYS A 19 -0.67 -22.36 -0.97
CA LYS A 19 -1.50 -22.88 0.13
C LYS A 19 -1.11 -24.28 0.57
N ALA A 20 -0.71 -25.14 -0.37
CA ALA A 20 -0.22 -26.47 -0.04
C ALA A 20 1.15 -26.44 0.64
N PHE A 21 2.01 -25.49 0.27
CA PHE A 21 3.34 -25.32 0.85
C PHE A 21 3.29 -24.72 2.26
N ASP A 22 2.49 -23.67 2.46
CA ASP A 22 2.28 -23.04 3.77
C ASP A 22 0.79 -22.71 4.01
N PRO A 23 0.03 -23.62 4.64
CA PRO A 23 -1.39 -23.39 4.92
C PRO A 23 -1.63 -22.38 6.05
N THR A 24 -0.59 -21.92 6.74
CA THR A 24 -0.71 -20.99 7.87
C THR A 24 -0.80 -19.52 7.44
N ARG A 25 -0.49 -19.20 6.17
CA ARG A 25 -0.51 -17.85 5.62
C ARG A 25 -1.76 -17.62 4.80
N LEU A 26 -2.31 -16.41 4.96
CA LEU A 26 -3.38 -15.93 4.09
C LEU A 26 -2.80 -15.53 2.73
N THR A 27 -3.57 -15.77 1.68
CA THR A 27 -3.18 -15.45 0.31
C THR A 27 -4.08 -14.39 -0.28
N HIS A 28 -3.50 -13.50 -1.06
CA HIS A 28 -4.25 -12.53 -1.85
C HIS A 28 -3.58 -12.30 -3.21
N TYR A 29 -4.38 -11.82 -4.14
CA TYR A 29 -3.92 -11.36 -5.45
C TYR A 29 -4.91 -10.31 -5.98
N GLU A 30 -4.50 -9.04 -5.99
CA GLU A 30 -5.39 -7.92 -6.30
C GLU A 30 -5.97 -8.01 -7.71
N ALA A 31 -5.12 -8.30 -8.70
CA ALA A 31 -5.53 -8.36 -10.10
C ALA A 31 -6.44 -9.56 -10.44
N ALA A 32 -6.76 -10.43 -9.48
CA ALA A 32 -7.73 -11.51 -9.67
C ALA A 32 -9.13 -11.02 -10.03
N ARG A 33 -9.45 -9.76 -9.72
CA ARG A 33 -10.72 -9.10 -10.10
C ARG A 33 -10.78 -8.69 -11.57
N TYR A 34 -9.64 -8.54 -12.23
CA TYR A 34 -9.54 -8.14 -13.64
C TYR A 34 -9.52 -9.36 -14.55
N VAL A 35 -10.69 -9.98 -14.73
CA VAL A 35 -10.86 -11.15 -15.60
C VAL A 35 -12.10 -10.98 -16.47
N ASP A 36 -11.98 -11.44 -17.71
CA ASP A 36 -13.07 -11.38 -18.69
C ASP A 36 -14.24 -12.32 -18.31
N ASP A 37 -13.92 -13.49 -17.75
CA ASP A 37 -14.87 -14.50 -17.31
C ASP A 37 -14.51 -15.03 -15.92
N PRO A 38 -15.18 -14.52 -14.85
CA PRO A 38 -14.91 -14.96 -13.49
C PRO A 38 -15.26 -16.42 -13.20
N LYS A 39 -16.02 -17.09 -14.08
CA LYS A 39 -16.35 -18.52 -13.93
C LYS A 39 -15.28 -19.45 -14.47
N LYS A 40 -14.30 -18.91 -15.20
CA LYS A 40 -13.26 -19.67 -15.87
C LYS A 40 -12.18 -20.22 -14.93
N TYR A 41 -11.98 -19.58 -13.78
CA TYR A 41 -10.87 -19.88 -12.87
C TYR A 41 -11.35 -20.13 -11.45
N ASP A 42 -10.54 -20.87 -10.69
CA ASP A 42 -10.76 -21.15 -9.26
C ASP A 42 -10.13 -20.06 -8.40
N TYR A 43 -10.95 -19.33 -7.65
CA TYR A 43 -10.57 -18.27 -6.69
C TYR A 43 -10.62 -18.72 -5.24
N SER A 44 -10.90 -20.00 -4.97
CA SER A 44 -11.07 -20.54 -3.60
C SER A 44 -9.82 -20.41 -2.74
N ASN A 45 -8.65 -20.35 -3.36
CA ASN A 45 -7.36 -20.17 -2.68
C ASN A 45 -6.98 -18.71 -2.42
N ILE A 46 -7.88 -17.74 -2.68
CA ILE A 46 -7.70 -16.32 -2.34
C ILE A 46 -8.49 -16.04 -1.06
N ASP A 47 -7.77 -15.78 0.04
CA ASP A 47 -8.37 -15.57 1.36
C ASP A 47 -8.83 -14.15 1.61
N LEU A 48 -8.17 -13.16 0.99
CA LEU A 48 -8.41 -11.74 1.22
C LEU A 48 -8.95 -11.07 -0.04
N TYR A 49 -9.91 -10.16 0.13
CA TYR A 49 -10.27 -9.21 -0.90
C TYR A 49 -9.25 -8.07 -0.91
N SER A 50 -8.63 -7.81 -2.03
CA SER A 50 -7.50 -6.88 -2.13
C SER A 50 -7.76 -5.80 -3.17
N ARG A 51 -7.42 -4.55 -2.84
CA ARG A 51 -7.58 -3.37 -3.71
C ARG A 51 -6.33 -2.50 -3.70
N MET A 52 -6.10 -1.86 -4.83
CA MET A 52 -5.06 -0.87 -5.05
C MET A 52 -5.72 0.51 -5.18
N TYR A 53 -5.31 1.45 -4.34
CA TYR A 53 -5.78 2.85 -4.32
C TYR A 53 -7.30 3.05 -4.35
N PRO A 54 -8.10 2.29 -3.60
CA PRO A 54 -9.54 2.55 -3.55
C PRO A 54 -9.82 3.85 -2.79
N SER A 55 -10.81 4.63 -3.23
CA SER A 55 -11.35 5.73 -2.43
C SER A 55 -12.12 5.20 -1.21
N LEU A 56 -12.35 6.06 -0.21
CA LEU A 56 -13.13 5.70 0.98
C LEU A 56 -14.56 5.26 0.63
N GLU A 57 -15.17 5.90 -0.38
CA GLU A 57 -16.49 5.52 -0.85
C GLU A 57 -16.49 4.16 -1.54
N GLU A 58 -15.48 3.88 -2.36
CA GLU A 58 -15.33 2.56 -3.00
C GLU A 58 -15.16 1.46 -1.94
N ILE A 59 -14.32 1.67 -0.93
CA ILE A 59 -14.15 0.70 0.16
C ILE A 59 -15.50 0.40 0.84
N LYS A 60 -16.24 1.43 1.24
CA LYS A 60 -17.55 1.26 1.90
C LYS A 60 -18.54 0.48 1.04
N LYS A 61 -18.56 0.76 -0.26
CA LYS A 61 -19.40 0.02 -1.21
C LYS A 61 -18.97 -1.44 -1.33
N GLU A 62 -17.68 -1.68 -1.48
CA GLU A 62 -17.11 -3.01 -1.67
C GLU A 62 -17.20 -3.90 -0.42
N LEU A 63 -17.11 -3.33 0.77
CA LEU A 63 -17.34 -4.04 2.03
C LEU A 63 -18.77 -4.61 2.13
N VAL A 64 -19.75 -3.94 1.51
CA VAL A 64 -21.12 -4.47 1.40
C VAL A 64 -21.20 -5.53 0.32
N GLU A 65 -20.59 -5.30 -0.84
CA GLU A 65 -20.71 -6.17 -2.02
C GLU A 65 -19.91 -7.48 -1.86
N TYR A 66 -18.70 -7.40 -1.30
CA TYR A 66 -17.74 -8.51 -1.19
C TYR A 66 -17.41 -8.87 0.27
N GLY A 67 -18.35 -8.62 1.18
CA GLY A 67 -18.13 -8.71 2.61
C GLY A 67 -18.01 -10.12 3.20
N ASP A 68 -17.75 -11.14 2.39
CA ASP A 68 -17.48 -12.52 2.81
C ASP A 68 -15.99 -12.77 3.17
N LYS A 69 -15.09 -11.86 2.78
CA LYS A 69 -13.65 -11.95 3.03
C LYS A 69 -13.11 -10.71 3.73
N PRO A 70 -12.01 -10.86 4.50
CA PRO A 70 -11.31 -9.68 5.01
C PRO A 70 -10.78 -8.82 3.86
N TYR A 71 -10.81 -7.50 4.05
CA TYR A 71 -10.42 -6.51 3.07
C TYR A 71 -9.05 -5.92 3.38
N ILE A 72 -8.16 -5.85 2.40
CA ILE A 72 -6.85 -5.24 2.51
C ILE A 72 -6.59 -4.28 1.35
N MET A 73 -6.02 -3.12 1.63
CA MET A 73 -5.47 -2.26 0.58
C MET A 73 -4.03 -2.69 0.30
N CYS A 74 -3.80 -3.39 -0.81
CA CYS A 74 -2.45 -3.83 -1.16
C CYS A 74 -1.52 -2.66 -1.53
N GLU A 75 -2.09 -1.54 -1.95
CA GLU A 75 -1.44 -0.24 -2.09
C GLU A 75 -2.44 0.86 -1.76
N TYR A 76 -2.00 1.87 -1.00
CA TYR A 76 -2.80 3.06 -0.71
C TYR A 76 -1.91 4.27 -0.42
N CYS A 77 -2.49 5.46 -0.49
CA CYS A 77 -1.84 6.74 -0.15
C CYS A 77 -0.44 6.90 -0.76
N HIS A 78 -0.37 6.88 -2.09
CA HIS A 78 0.87 7.01 -2.86
C HIS A 78 1.71 8.22 -2.40
N ALA A 79 2.95 8.00 -1.98
CA ALA A 79 3.78 9.01 -1.32
C ALA A 79 4.57 9.93 -2.27
N MET A 80 4.41 9.77 -3.58
CA MET A 80 5.08 10.61 -4.57
C MET A 80 4.70 12.08 -4.44
N GLY A 81 5.66 12.98 -4.62
CA GLY A 81 5.45 14.43 -4.61
C GLY A 81 5.01 14.95 -3.24
N ASN A 82 3.81 15.50 -3.14
CA ASN A 82 3.22 16.00 -1.90
C ASN A 82 2.44 14.94 -1.10
N GLY A 83 2.47 13.69 -1.56
CA GLY A 83 1.90 12.57 -0.81
C GLY A 83 2.72 12.20 0.44
N PRO A 84 2.21 11.23 1.22
CA PRO A 84 0.86 10.69 1.16
C PRO A 84 -0.19 11.63 1.75
N GLY A 85 -1.45 11.54 1.26
CA GLY A 85 -2.60 12.27 1.78
C GLY A 85 -3.66 11.38 2.42
N ASP A 86 -4.63 11.99 3.10
CA ASP A 86 -5.84 11.34 3.64
C ASP A 86 -5.58 10.16 4.60
N LEU A 87 -4.37 10.05 5.16
CA LEU A 87 -3.95 8.93 5.99
C LEU A 87 -4.85 8.73 7.21
N GLU A 88 -5.27 9.81 7.87
CA GLU A 88 -6.14 9.74 9.06
C GLU A 88 -7.52 9.18 8.69
N ASP A 89 -8.11 9.61 7.56
CA ASP A 89 -9.43 9.17 7.11
C ASP A 89 -9.43 7.67 6.79
N TYR A 90 -8.38 7.17 6.11
CA TYR A 90 -8.21 5.73 5.89
C TYR A 90 -8.01 4.98 7.20
N PHE A 91 -7.25 5.53 8.11
CA PHE A 91 -6.97 4.88 9.39
C PHE A 91 -8.22 4.80 10.27
N GLU A 92 -9.06 5.84 10.30
CA GLU A 92 -10.37 5.82 10.97
C GLU A 92 -11.28 4.75 10.36
N LEU A 93 -11.31 4.63 9.03
CA LEU A 93 -12.10 3.61 8.36
C LEU A 93 -11.60 2.19 8.70
N ILE A 94 -10.28 1.96 8.69
CA ILE A 94 -9.68 0.68 9.08
C ILE A 94 -10.09 0.28 10.50
N HIS A 95 -10.14 1.24 11.43
CA HIS A 95 -10.50 0.96 12.82
C HIS A 95 -12.01 0.86 13.08
N SER A 96 -12.84 1.44 12.22
CA SER A 96 -14.30 1.39 12.37
C SER A 96 -14.93 0.17 11.70
N GLU A 97 -14.26 -0.44 10.74
CA GLU A 97 -14.79 -1.55 9.93
C GLU A 97 -14.13 -2.87 10.30
N GLU A 98 -14.89 -3.79 10.88
CA GLU A 98 -14.39 -5.08 11.38
C GLU A 98 -13.68 -5.93 10.32
N LYS A 99 -14.08 -5.80 9.06
CA LYS A 99 -13.51 -6.56 7.94
C LYS A 99 -12.26 -5.94 7.34
N MET A 100 -11.91 -4.72 7.71
CA MET A 100 -10.69 -4.07 7.24
C MET A 100 -9.46 -4.62 7.97
N CYS A 101 -8.50 -5.18 7.22
CA CYS A 101 -7.23 -5.66 7.77
C CYS A 101 -6.16 -4.58 7.85
N GLY A 102 -6.31 -3.49 7.08
CA GLY A 102 -5.31 -2.44 6.93
C GLY A 102 -4.88 -2.23 5.50
N GLY A 103 -3.68 -1.69 5.32
CA GLY A 103 -3.13 -1.42 3.99
C GLY A 103 -1.62 -1.25 4.01
N PHE A 104 -1.04 -1.35 2.82
CA PHE A 104 0.37 -1.10 2.58
C PHE A 104 0.54 0.22 1.84
N ILE A 105 1.23 1.16 2.46
CA ILE A 105 1.51 2.44 1.81
C ILE A 105 2.45 2.25 0.62
N TRP A 106 2.21 2.93 -0.48
CA TRP A 106 3.11 2.97 -1.61
C TRP A 106 3.90 4.28 -1.60
N GLU A 107 5.21 4.28 -1.26
CA GLU A 107 5.90 3.11 -0.75
C GLU A 107 6.89 3.48 0.36
N TRP A 108 7.75 2.57 0.75
CA TRP A 108 8.65 2.79 1.89
C TRP A 108 9.83 3.70 1.55
N CYS A 109 10.50 3.48 0.41
CA CYS A 109 11.77 4.12 0.13
C CYS A 109 11.90 4.53 -1.33
N ASP A 110 12.32 5.76 -1.57
CA ASP A 110 12.69 6.21 -2.91
C ASP A 110 13.71 5.27 -3.57
N HIS A 111 13.47 4.91 -4.82
CA HIS A 111 14.37 4.10 -5.62
C HIS A 111 15.29 4.99 -6.46
N ALA A 112 16.37 5.47 -5.84
CA ALA A 112 17.35 6.30 -6.52
C ALA A 112 18.78 5.96 -6.08
N ILE A 113 19.74 6.33 -6.92
CA ILE A 113 21.17 6.09 -6.70
C ILE A 113 21.77 7.33 -6.05
N ASP A 114 22.44 7.16 -4.92
CA ASP A 114 23.16 8.26 -4.26
C ASP A 114 24.38 8.66 -5.09
N MET A 115 24.36 9.87 -5.60
CA MET A 115 25.44 10.50 -6.39
C MET A 115 26.34 11.41 -5.54
N GLY A 116 26.20 11.37 -4.21
CA GLY A 116 26.94 12.22 -3.29
C GLY A 116 26.30 13.58 -3.08
N LYS A 117 27.08 14.65 -3.23
CA LYS A 117 26.62 16.00 -2.97
C LYS A 117 27.00 16.97 -4.09
N THR A 118 26.14 17.96 -4.31
CA THR A 118 26.47 19.12 -5.15
C THR A 118 27.58 19.95 -4.53
N ILE A 119 28.10 20.90 -5.28
CA ILE A 119 29.11 21.84 -4.80
C ILE A 119 28.63 22.68 -3.61
N GLU A 120 27.31 22.92 -3.50
CA GLU A 120 26.67 23.62 -2.38
C GLU A 120 26.39 22.68 -1.18
N GLY A 121 26.82 21.42 -1.25
CA GLY A 121 26.65 20.44 -0.18
C GLY A 121 25.28 19.78 -0.10
N ARG A 122 24.38 19.99 -1.08
CA ARG A 122 23.06 19.34 -1.17
C ARG A 122 23.24 17.91 -1.65
N LYS A 123 22.47 16.97 -1.07
CA LYS A 123 22.40 15.58 -1.57
C LYS A 123 21.90 15.55 -3.00
N MET A 124 22.45 14.63 -3.76
CA MET A 124 22.11 14.43 -5.17
C MET A 124 21.78 12.96 -5.40
N TYR A 125 20.64 12.70 -5.99
CA TYR A 125 20.17 11.37 -6.35
C TYR A 125 19.90 11.30 -7.84
N ALA A 126 20.29 10.20 -8.47
CA ALA A 126 19.98 9.90 -9.87
C ALA A 126 18.85 8.85 -9.95
N TYR A 127 17.93 9.08 -10.88
CA TYR A 127 16.80 8.18 -11.14
C TYR A 127 16.48 8.12 -12.64
N GLY A 128 15.31 7.68 -13.03
CA GLY A 128 14.96 7.34 -14.42
C GLY A 128 15.39 8.35 -15.48
N GLY A 129 16.27 7.93 -16.38
CA GLY A 129 16.84 8.72 -17.48
C GLY A 129 18.17 9.40 -17.16
N ASP A 130 18.58 9.48 -15.89
CA ASP A 130 19.79 10.22 -15.49
C ASP A 130 21.10 9.55 -15.92
N HIS A 131 21.06 8.26 -16.28
CA HIS A 131 22.17 7.50 -16.81
C HIS A 131 22.05 7.26 -18.34
N ASN A 132 21.21 8.04 -19.03
CA ASN A 132 20.90 7.91 -20.45
C ASN A 132 20.26 6.57 -20.84
N GLU A 133 19.65 5.86 -19.90
CA GLU A 133 18.86 4.67 -20.16
C GLU A 133 17.52 5.01 -20.83
N TYR A 134 17.03 4.09 -21.66
CA TYR A 134 15.73 4.18 -22.31
C TYR A 134 15.17 2.77 -22.57
N PRO A 135 13.88 2.53 -22.31
CA PRO A 135 12.87 3.45 -21.78
C PRO A 135 13.01 3.71 -20.27
N HIS A 136 12.42 4.79 -19.77
CA HIS A 136 12.35 5.12 -18.35
C HIS A 136 11.10 5.95 -18.03
N ASP A 137 10.67 5.99 -16.76
CA ASP A 137 9.50 6.73 -16.28
C ASP A 137 9.88 7.97 -15.44
N GLY A 138 11.10 8.50 -15.62
CA GLY A 138 11.58 9.71 -14.92
C GLY A 138 11.59 9.52 -13.41
N ASN A 139 10.88 10.43 -12.70
CA ASN A 139 10.82 10.43 -11.23
C ASN A 139 9.73 9.51 -10.64
N PHE A 140 9.12 8.63 -11.43
CA PHE A 140 8.06 7.70 -10.97
C PHE A 140 8.58 6.55 -10.08
N CYS A 141 9.73 6.73 -9.50
CA CYS A 141 10.38 5.87 -8.50
C CYS A 141 10.78 6.67 -7.24
N MET A 142 10.38 7.96 -7.18
CA MET A 142 10.62 8.86 -6.05
C MET A 142 9.31 9.02 -5.26
N ASP A 143 8.86 7.93 -4.67
CA ASP A 143 7.55 7.75 -4.06
C ASP A 143 7.61 7.12 -2.67
N GLY A 144 8.78 7.15 -2.04
CA GLY A 144 9.01 6.63 -0.70
C GLY A 144 8.59 7.56 0.44
N LEU A 145 8.36 6.97 1.60
CA LEU A 145 8.26 7.69 2.88
C LEU A 145 9.64 8.12 3.40
N VAL A 146 10.70 7.54 2.87
CA VAL A 146 12.10 7.88 3.18
C VAL A 146 12.91 8.06 1.90
N TYR A 147 13.94 8.89 1.99
CA TYR A 147 14.97 9.01 0.96
C TYR A 147 15.80 7.72 0.81
N PRO A 148 16.60 7.57 -0.26
CA PRO A 148 17.46 6.41 -0.44
C PRO A 148 18.40 6.15 0.73
N ASP A 149 18.84 7.18 1.45
CA ASP A 149 19.69 7.10 2.64
C ASP A 149 18.91 6.83 3.94
N ARG A 150 17.61 6.58 3.84
CA ARG A 150 16.66 6.33 4.95
C ARG A 150 16.34 7.55 5.82
N THR A 151 16.75 8.75 5.45
CA THR A 151 16.24 9.96 6.10
C THR A 151 14.76 10.17 5.77
N PRO A 152 13.95 10.64 6.73
CA PRO A 152 12.51 10.77 6.53
C PRO A 152 12.12 11.85 5.52
N HIS A 153 11.14 11.55 4.66
CA HIS A 153 10.30 12.58 4.04
C HIS A 153 9.33 13.17 5.05
N THR A 154 8.79 14.34 4.76
CA THR A 154 7.77 14.99 5.60
C THR A 154 6.54 14.08 5.81
N GLY A 155 6.13 13.35 4.78
CA GLY A 155 5.00 12.40 4.82
C GLY A 155 5.18 11.29 5.85
N LEU A 156 6.41 10.87 6.14
CA LEU A 156 6.65 9.87 7.19
C LEU A 156 6.27 10.36 8.59
N MET A 157 6.37 11.66 8.86
CA MET A 157 5.98 12.23 10.16
C MET A 157 4.47 12.14 10.35
N GLU A 158 3.69 12.41 9.31
CA GLU A 158 2.24 12.22 9.33
C GLU A 158 1.89 10.74 9.46
N PHE A 159 2.49 9.87 8.66
CA PHE A 159 2.31 8.42 8.75
C PHE A 159 2.58 7.90 10.17
N LYS A 160 3.69 8.31 10.79
CA LYS A 160 4.02 7.97 12.18
C LYS A 160 2.96 8.47 13.17
N ASN A 161 2.47 9.69 12.98
CA ASN A 161 1.43 10.27 13.82
C ASN A 161 0.12 9.50 13.71
N VAL A 162 -0.31 9.19 12.50
CA VAL A 162 -1.54 8.43 12.24
C VAL A 162 -1.47 7.01 12.85
N HIS A 163 -0.34 6.33 12.72
CA HIS A 163 -0.12 4.97 13.22
C HIS A 163 0.32 4.89 14.69
N ARG A 164 0.20 5.99 15.45
CA ARG A 164 0.54 5.95 16.87
C ARG A 164 -0.32 4.93 17.64
N PRO A 165 0.28 4.14 18.56
CA PRO A 165 -0.45 3.05 19.25
C PRO A 165 -1.46 3.55 20.29
N MET A 166 -1.35 4.81 20.69
CA MET A 166 -2.26 5.44 21.68
C MET A 166 -2.81 6.74 21.16
N ARG A 167 -4.12 6.92 21.30
CA ARG A 167 -4.85 8.14 20.93
C ARG A 167 -5.58 8.70 22.13
N VAL A 168 -5.45 10.01 22.37
CA VAL A 168 -6.22 10.70 23.41
C VAL A 168 -7.58 11.06 22.82
N THR A 169 -8.63 10.40 23.30
CA THR A 169 -10.01 10.63 22.84
C THR A 169 -10.77 11.63 23.69
N LYS A 170 -10.34 11.84 24.97
CA LYS A 170 -10.99 12.78 25.89
C LYS A 170 -10.02 13.27 26.95
N LEU A 171 -9.99 14.57 27.15
CA LEU A 171 -9.35 15.21 28.31
C LEU A 171 -10.43 15.51 29.35
N MET A 172 -10.29 14.97 30.55
CA MET A 172 -11.15 15.37 31.68
C MET A 172 -10.48 16.52 32.47
N PRO A 173 -11.20 17.61 32.81
CA PRO A 173 -10.63 18.66 33.62
C PRO A 173 -10.19 18.08 34.98
N ARG A 174 -8.99 18.43 35.44
CA ARG A 174 -8.61 18.15 36.83
C ARG A 174 -9.52 18.96 37.75
N THR A 175 -10.30 18.29 38.57
CA THR A 175 -10.91 18.94 39.74
C THR A 175 -9.81 19.15 40.77
N VAL A 176 -9.37 20.41 40.95
CA VAL A 176 -8.47 20.75 42.04
C VAL A 176 -9.36 20.94 43.27
N HIS A 177 -9.23 20.07 44.27
CA HIS A 177 -9.81 20.22 45.59
C HIS A 177 -8.88 21.02 46.47
#